data_49178a669e9e44d797e2aded8f4c8fab
#
_entry.id   49178a669e9e44d797e2aded8f4c8fab
#
_cell.length_a   1.000
_cell.length_b   1.000
_cell.length_c   1.000
_cell.angle_alpha   90.00
_cell.angle_beta   90.00
_cell.angle_gamma   90.00
#
_symmetry.space_group_name_H-M   'P 1'
#
loop_
_entity.id
_entity.type
_entity.pdbx_description
1 polymer ?
#
loop_
_entity_poly.entity_id
_entity_poly.type
_entity_poly.pdbx_seq_one_letter_code
_entity_poly.pdbx_strand_id
1 'polypeptide(L)' 'MANPDQKTILIDDAFEEIKDICINLQKDTDVSNLEIKSLLKLIMNEWEEMEEQKNGFGFR' A
#
# COMPACT_ATOMS: atom_id res chain seq x y z
N MET A 1 17.20 15.65 8.90
CA MET A 1 16.73 14.51 9.07
C MET A 1 15.31 14.54 9.38
N ALA A 2 14.58 13.68 8.87
CA ALA A 2 13.19 13.68 9.11
C ALA A 2 12.94 13.14 10.47
N ASN A 3 12.07 13.75 11.18
CA ASN A 3 11.81 13.21 12.45
C ASN A 3 10.76 12.15 12.30
N PRO A 4 10.59 11.34 13.30
CA PRO A 4 9.65 10.23 13.24
C PRO A 4 8.22 10.69 12.98
N ASP A 5 7.87 11.81 13.50
CA ASP A 5 6.53 12.31 13.31
C ASP A 5 6.24 12.59 11.86
N GLN A 6 7.21 13.13 11.17
CA GLN A 6 7.02 13.42 9.76
C GLN A 6 6.82 12.17 8.97
N LYS A 7 7.59 11.14 9.29
CA LYS A 7 7.45 9.88 8.61
C LYS A 7 6.07 9.28 8.84
N THR A 8 5.60 9.35 10.06
CA THR A 8 4.29 8.82 10.39
C THR A 8 3.20 9.55 9.62
N ILE A 9 3.32 10.86 9.52
CA ILE A 9 2.33 11.64 8.79
C ILE A 9 2.28 11.24 7.33
N LEU A 10 3.44 11.04 6.73
CA LEU A 10 3.48 10.66 5.33
C LEU A 10 2.91 9.27 5.11
N ILE A 11 3.15 8.36 6.03
CA ILE A 11 2.59 7.04 5.93
C ILE A 11 1.07 7.09 6.06
N ASP A 12 0.58 7.91 6.99
CA ASP A 12 -0.85 8.05 7.15
C ASP A 12 -1.49 8.64 5.91
N ASP A 13 -0.83 9.62 5.31
CA ASP A 13 -1.35 10.21 4.09
C ASP A 13 -1.43 9.18 2.98
N ALA A 14 -0.39 8.37 2.85
CA ALA A 14 -0.38 7.34 1.83
C ALA A 14 -1.50 6.33 2.07
N PHE A 15 -1.71 5.99 3.33
CA PHE A 15 -2.76 5.06 3.67
C PHE A 15 -4.12 5.60 3.24
N GLU A 16 -4.37 6.88 3.53
CA GLU A 16 -5.64 7.48 3.16
C GLU A 16 -5.81 7.56 1.65
N GLU A 17 -4.75 7.87 0.96
CA GLU A 17 -4.82 7.94 -0.49
C GLU A 17 -5.13 6.59 -1.11
N ILE A 18 -4.45 5.57 -0.63
CA ILE A 18 -4.69 4.22 -1.14
C ILE A 18 -6.12 3.81 -0.86
N LYS A 19 -6.60 4.14 0.32
CA LYS A 19 -7.96 3.81 0.69
C LYS A 19 -8.95 4.52 -0.22
N ASP A 20 -8.71 5.79 -0.50
CA ASP A 20 -9.57 6.55 -1.37
C ASP A 20 -9.60 5.98 -2.78
N ILE A 21 -8.46 5.58 -3.28
CA ILE A 21 -8.39 4.99 -4.60
C ILE A 21 -9.24 3.73 -4.66
N CYS A 22 -9.16 2.91 -3.63
CA CYS A 22 -9.94 1.69 -3.59
C CYS A 22 -11.43 1.98 -3.50
N ILE A 23 -11.79 2.97 -2.70
CA ILE A 23 -13.20 3.34 -2.58
C ILE A 23 -13.73 3.83 -3.92
N ASN A 24 -12.95 4.65 -4.59
CA ASN A 24 -13.37 5.16 -5.89
C ASN A 24 -13.50 4.06 -6.91
N LEU A 25 -12.60 3.10 -6.86
CA LEU A 25 -12.68 1.97 -7.75
C LEU A 25 -13.97 1.20 -7.53
N GLN A 26 -14.34 1.03 -6.28
CA GLN A 26 -15.59 0.33 -5.98
C GLN A 26 -16.79 1.09 -6.50
N LYS A 27 -16.75 2.39 -6.38
CA LYS A 27 -17.86 3.20 -6.87
C LYS A 27 -17.98 3.14 -8.38
N ASP A 28 -16.85 3.16 -9.04
CA ASP A 28 -16.86 3.18 -10.50
C ASP A 28 -17.17 1.84 -11.12
N THR A 29 -16.70 0.77 -10.52
CA THR A 29 -16.81 -0.54 -11.13
C THR A 29 -17.58 -1.54 -10.32
N ASP A 30 -17.98 -1.14 -9.11
CA ASP A 30 -18.77 -2.02 -8.27
C ASP A 30 -18.07 -3.30 -7.88
N VAL A 31 -16.77 -3.29 -7.81
CA VAL A 31 -16.05 -4.49 -7.38
C VAL A 31 -16.28 -4.72 -5.91
N SER A 32 -16.20 -5.95 -5.51
CA SER A 32 -16.48 -6.31 -4.13
C SER A 32 -15.28 -6.05 -3.23
N ASN A 33 -15.51 -6.14 -1.96
CA ASN A 33 -14.43 -6.00 -1.00
C ASN A 33 -13.39 -7.09 -1.20
N LEU A 34 -13.83 -8.26 -1.58
CA LEU A 34 -12.91 -9.35 -1.80
C LEU A 34 -11.98 -9.05 -2.97
N GLU A 35 -12.52 -8.41 -3.99
CA GLU A 35 -11.69 -8.04 -5.11
C GLU A 35 -10.70 -6.96 -4.74
N ILE A 36 -11.09 -6.05 -3.88
CA ILE A 36 -10.16 -5.03 -3.40
C ILE A 36 -9.05 -5.69 -2.59
N LYS A 37 -9.39 -6.66 -1.76
CA LYS A 37 -8.37 -7.36 -1.00
C LYS A 37 -7.39 -8.08 -1.92
N SER A 38 -7.91 -8.67 -2.98
CA SER A 38 -7.05 -9.35 -3.94
C SER A 38 -6.09 -8.38 -4.61
N LEU A 39 -6.60 -7.23 -4.96
CA LEU A 39 -5.77 -6.21 -5.57
C LEU A 39 -4.63 -5.81 -4.64
N LEU A 40 -4.97 -5.55 -3.39
CA LEU A 40 -3.96 -5.14 -2.43
C LEU A 40 -2.94 -6.24 -2.21
N LYS A 41 -3.38 -7.47 -2.28
CA LYS A 41 -2.48 -8.58 -2.11
C LYS A 41 -1.48 -8.67 -3.25
N LEU A 42 -1.94 -8.40 -4.45
CA LEU A 42 -1.05 -8.37 -5.60
C LEU A 42 0.02 -7.29 -5.43
N ILE A 43 -0.39 -6.15 -4.93
CA ILE A 43 0.55 -5.07 -4.70
C ILE A 43 1.56 -5.49 -3.65
N MET A 44 1.11 -6.14 -2.60
CA MET A 44 2.01 -6.62 -1.58
C MET A 44 3.03 -7.58 -2.13
N ASN A 45 2.61 -8.43 -3.05
CA ASN A 45 3.52 -9.39 -3.64
C ASN A 45 4.67 -8.72 -4.37
N GLU A 46 4.40 -7.56 -4.95
CA GLU A 46 5.46 -6.84 -5.64
C GLU A 46 6.58 -6.50 -4.68
N TRP A 47 6.22 -6.06 -3.50
CA TRP A 47 7.25 -5.70 -2.53
C TRP A 47 7.92 -6.92 -1.95
N GLU A 48 7.21 -8.00 -1.80
CA GLU A 48 7.82 -9.21 -1.28
C GLU A 48 8.90 -9.72 -2.21
N GLU A 49 8.63 -9.66 -3.50
CA GLU A 49 9.62 -10.09 -4.46
C GLU A 49 10.83 -9.20 -4.44
N MET A 50 10.63 -7.93 -4.31
CA MET A 50 11.72 -7.00 -4.25
C MET A 50 12.57 -7.25 -3.02
N GLU A 51 11.94 -7.52 -1.92
CA GLU A 51 12.65 -7.81 -0.71
C GLU A 51 13.51 -9.03 -0.83
N GLU A 52 12.99 -10.04 -1.44
CA GLU A 52 13.75 -11.24 -1.62
C GLU A 52 14.97 -10.99 -2.44
N GLN A 53 14.82 -10.24 -3.48
CA GLN A 53 15.95 -9.96 -4.31
C GLN A 53 16.97 -9.15 -3.61
N LYS A 54 16.53 -8.17 -2.87
CA LYS A 54 17.44 -7.31 -2.25
C LYS A 54 17.97 -7.85 -1.06
N ASN A 55 17.33 -8.66 -0.46
CA ASN A 55 17.89 -9.15 0.61
C ASN A 55 18.25 -8.27 1.59
N GLY A 56 17.63 -7.76 2.21
CA GLY A 56 17.96 -6.95 3.21
C GLY A 56 17.87 -5.65 2.92
N PHE A 57 17.22 -5.26 2.09
CA PHE A 57 17.16 -4.12 1.75
C PHE A 57 16.81 -3.16 2.68
N GLY A 58 16.96 -3.26 3.61
CA GLY A 58 16.84 -2.35 4.39
C GLY A 58 15.90 -1.87 4.99
N PHE A 59 15.17 -2.15 5.08
CA PHE A 59 14.30 -1.70 5.57
C PHE A 59 14.26 -2.01 6.75
N ARG A 60 14.99 -2.40 7.31
CA ARG A 60 14.96 -2.65 8.49
C ARG A 60 15.26 -1.79 9.23
#